data_83560661d5e9edd2baa0b5eb2ed8cb5e
#
_entry.id   83560661d5e9edd2baa0b5eb2ed8cb5e
#
_cell.length_a   1.000
_cell.length_b   1.000
_cell.length_c   1.000
_cell.angle_alpha   90.00
_cell.angle_beta   90.00
_cell.angle_gamma   90.00
#
_symmetry.space_group_name_H-M   'P 1'
#
loop_
_entity.id
_entity.type
_entity.pdbx_description
1 polymer ?
#
loop_
_entity_poly.entity_id
_entity_poly.type
_entity_poly.pdbx_seq_one_letter_code
_entity_poly.pdbx_strand_id
1 'polypeptide(L)'
;FRRPPDSRRTDTGYTIKPSPSFFTDNPTAMQSQELEDLTLLLVRDADEAEMWIDRWAVSYPTVRTAAASRSQSIDEWQRQIQAAWEQIHSQNVAVVAHGAGVSAWLAWLYRADILSQRRVRNIILAAPLQTAFPDDAEHTFQRVRCPCRTALVVGRDDSDCPEEWAGRQAQVWRATLLAAPQAGRLNGPLQGWQWGMKLMQEMLLA
;
A
#
# COMPACT_ATOMS: atom_id res chain seq x y z
N PHE A 1 42.01 -16.15 -48.92
CA PHE A 1 40.92 -15.23 -48.57
C PHE A 1 39.73 -16.01 -48.06
N ARG A 2 39.56 -16.11 -46.75
CA ARG A 2 38.38 -16.73 -46.12
C ARG A 2 37.55 -15.59 -45.52
N ARG A 3 36.27 -15.49 -45.91
CA ARG A 3 35.28 -14.62 -45.28
C ARG A 3 34.92 -15.15 -43.89
N PRO A 4 34.71 -14.27 -42.86
CA PRO A 4 34.16 -14.68 -41.59
C PRO A 4 32.64 -14.89 -41.70
N PRO A 5 32.03 -15.74 -40.83
CA PRO A 5 30.62 -16.01 -40.85
C PRO A 5 29.79 -14.89 -40.22
N ASP A 6 28.67 -14.67 -40.84
CA ASP A 6 27.61 -13.71 -40.52
C ASP A 6 27.00 -14.01 -39.14
N SER A 7 27.12 -13.05 -38.19
CA SER A 7 26.51 -13.16 -36.88
C SER A 7 25.05 -12.75 -36.98
N ARG A 8 24.16 -13.74 -37.04
CA ARG A 8 22.71 -13.52 -36.88
C ARG A 8 22.44 -13.02 -35.48
N ARG A 9 22.02 -11.76 -35.34
CA ARG A 9 21.35 -11.24 -34.17
C ARG A 9 20.04 -11.99 -34.00
N THR A 10 19.92 -12.74 -32.92
CA THR A 10 18.63 -13.25 -32.43
C THR A 10 17.95 -12.12 -31.73
N ASP A 11 16.99 -11.52 -32.40
CA ASP A 11 16.04 -10.56 -31.84
C ASP A 11 15.08 -11.32 -30.95
N THR A 12 15.40 -11.39 -29.66
CA THR A 12 14.49 -11.94 -28.65
C THR A 12 13.44 -10.88 -28.34
N GLY A 13 12.40 -10.87 -29.18
CA GLY A 13 11.19 -10.09 -28.96
C GLY A 13 10.55 -10.47 -27.62
N TYR A 14 10.79 -9.67 -26.59
CA TYR A 14 10.02 -9.72 -25.36
C TYR A 14 8.60 -9.24 -25.67
N THR A 15 7.73 -10.17 -25.96
CA THR A 15 6.28 -9.90 -25.94
C THR A 15 5.88 -9.63 -24.51
N ILE A 16 5.64 -8.37 -24.18
CA ILE A 16 5.01 -7.97 -22.89
C ILE A 16 3.61 -8.58 -22.92
N LYS A 17 3.44 -9.71 -22.23
CA LYS A 17 2.10 -10.22 -21.94
C LYS A 17 1.36 -9.16 -21.13
N PRO A 18 0.10 -8.80 -21.46
CA PRO A 18 -0.69 -7.94 -20.60
C PRO A 18 -0.74 -8.57 -19.23
N SER A 19 -0.42 -7.78 -18.21
CA SER A 19 -0.50 -8.21 -16.81
C SER A 19 -1.92 -8.68 -16.54
N PRO A 20 -2.12 -9.85 -15.92
CA PRO A 20 -3.45 -10.26 -15.50
C PRO A 20 -4.02 -9.22 -14.56
N SER A 21 -5.32 -8.93 -14.70
CA SER A 21 -6.05 -8.12 -13.71
C SER A 21 -5.82 -8.72 -12.33
N PHE A 22 -5.40 -7.90 -11.37
CA PHE A 22 -5.07 -8.36 -10.01
C PHE A 22 -6.31 -8.78 -9.22
N PHE A 23 -7.50 -8.39 -9.70
CA PHE A 23 -8.75 -8.68 -9.03
C PHE A 23 -9.79 -9.12 -10.06
N THR A 24 -10.28 -10.34 -9.93
CA THR A 24 -11.41 -10.85 -10.72
C THR A 24 -12.73 -10.38 -10.09
N ASP A 25 -13.60 -9.90 -10.93
CA ASP A 25 -15.02 -9.53 -10.76
C ASP A 25 -15.59 -9.53 -9.33
N ASN A 26 -15.77 -8.33 -8.80
CA ASN A 26 -16.64 -8.11 -7.66
C ASN A 26 -17.51 -6.85 -7.92
N PRO A 27 -18.83 -6.86 -7.62
CA PRO A 27 -19.78 -5.82 -8.02
C PRO A 27 -19.65 -4.47 -7.28
N THR A 28 -18.47 -4.15 -6.76
CA THR A 28 -18.25 -2.94 -5.97
C THR A 28 -17.32 -1.94 -6.69
N ALA A 29 -17.43 -1.84 -8.01
CA ALA A 29 -16.77 -0.75 -8.73
C ALA A 29 -17.34 0.59 -8.23
N MET A 30 -16.45 1.54 -7.87
CA MET A 30 -16.89 2.89 -7.48
C MET A 30 -17.51 3.62 -8.67
N GLN A 31 -18.67 4.24 -8.44
CA GLN A 31 -19.30 5.08 -9.43
C GLN A 31 -18.55 6.40 -9.59
N SER A 32 -18.67 7.06 -10.74
CA SER A 32 -17.95 8.32 -11.02
C SER A 32 -18.17 9.38 -9.94
N GLN A 33 -19.35 9.48 -9.37
CA GLN A 33 -19.68 10.44 -8.30
C GLN A 33 -18.97 10.10 -6.98
N GLU A 34 -18.73 8.82 -6.69
CA GLU A 34 -17.99 8.38 -5.50
C GLU A 34 -16.49 8.68 -5.63
N LEU A 35 -15.97 8.66 -6.86
CA LEU A 35 -14.59 9.05 -7.15
C LEU A 35 -14.36 10.57 -6.99
N GLU A 36 -15.37 11.39 -7.29
CA GLU A 36 -15.33 12.84 -7.06
C GLU A 36 -15.26 13.20 -5.57
N ASP A 37 -15.90 12.39 -4.70
CA ASP A 37 -15.83 12.52 -3.23
C ASP A 37 -14.75 11.61 -2.61
N LEU A 38 -13.69 11.28 -3.32
CA LEU A 38 -12.62 10.45 -2.79
C LEU A 38 -11.53 11.28 -2.12
N THR A 39 -11.19 10.93 -0.88
CA THR A 39 -9.99 11.44 -0.20
C THR A 39 -8.94 10.34 -0.10
N LEU A 40 -7.72 10.67 -0.42
CA LEU A 40 -6.56 9.79 -0.25
C LEU A 40 -5.88 10.08 1.09
N LEU A 41 -5.86 9.09 1.98
CA LEU A 41 -5.07 9.14 3.21
C LEU A 41 -3.73 8.44 3.00
N LEU A 42 -2.66 9.19 3.08
CA LEU A 42 -1.29 8.69 2.97
C LEU A 42 -0.65 8.62 4.36
N VAL A 43 -0.20 7.42 4.74
CA VAL A 43 0.47 7.19 6.03
C VAL A 43 1.90 6.75 5.77
N ARG A 44 2.84 7.70 5.90
CA ARG A 44 4.24 7.43 5.61
C ARG A 44 5.01 6.91 6.81
N ASP A 45 6.13 6.25 6.55
CA ASP A 45 7.18 6.01 7.54
C ASP A 45 7.95 7.31 7.77
N ALA A 46 7.93 7.83 8.99
CA ALA A 46 8.62 9.08 9.34
C ALA A 46 10.15 8.92 9.41
N ASP A 47 10.63 7.69 9.56
CA ASP A 47 12.06 7.38 9.66
C ASP A 47 12.72 7.26 8.27
N GLU A 48 11.92 7.29 7.19
CA GLU A 48 12.41 7.25 5.83
C GLU A 48 12.63 8.65 5.23
N ALA A 49 13.59 8.76 4.32
CA ALA A 49 13.80 9.95 3.51
C ALA A 49 12.60 10.24 2.59
N GLU A 50 12.66 11.32 1.83
CA GLU A 50 11.65 11.65 0.82
C GLU A 50 11.52 10.50 -0.21
N MET A 51 10.29 10.07 -0.45
CA MET A 51 9.98 8.94 -1.32
C MET A 51 8.74 9.20 -2.21
N TRP A 52 8.32 8.19 -2.96
CA TRP A 52 7.17 8.28 -3.86
C TRP A 52 5.87 8.74 -3.19
N ILE A 53 5.63 8.38 -1.93
CA ILE A 53 4.41 8.74 -1.20
C ILE A 53 4.31 10.26 -0.97
N ASP A 54 5.44 10.94 -0.82
CA ASP A 54 5.50 12.40 -0.70
C ASP A 54 5.11 13.09 -2.02
N ARG A 55 5.46 12.49 -3.16
CA ARG A 55 5.02 12.96 -4.49
C ARG A 55 3.53 12.78 -4.69
N TRP A 56 2.97 11.68 -4.21
CA TRP A 56 1.53 11.47 -4.23
C TRP A 56 0.80 12.52 -3.41
N ALA A 57 1.36 12.93 -2.27
CA ALA A 57 0.77 13.96 -1.40
C ALA A 57 0.56 15.30 -2.11
N VAL A 58 1.40 15.64 -3.10
CA VAL A 58 1.28 16.89 -3.86
C VAL A 58 0.58 16.72 -5.22
N SER A 59 0.39 15.49 -5.68
CA SER A 59 -0.15 15.20 -7.03
C SER A 59 -1.67 15.00 -7.05
N TYR A 60 -2.28 14.65 -5.92
CA TYR A 60 -3.71 14.43 -5.82
C TYR A 60 -4.42 15.63 -5.21
N PRO A 61 -5.62 16.01 -5.70
CA PRO A 61 -6.32 17.22 -5.24
C PRO A 61 -6.84 17.10 -3.80
N THR A 62 -7.20 15.89 -3.37
CA THR A 62 -7.80 15.65 -2.05
C THR A 62 -6.98 14.63 -1.29
N VAL A 63 -5.97 15.10 -0.57
CA VAL A 63 -5.05 14.28 0.21
C VAL A 63 -5.03 14.72 1.66
N ARG A 64 -4.90 13.74 2.56
CA ARG A 64 -4.46 13.93 3.94
C ARG A 64 -3.26 13.05 4.20
N THR A 65 -2.34 13.54 5.01
CA THR A 65 -1.12 12.84 5.33
C THR A 65 -1.00 12.62 6.83
N ALA A 66 -0.48 11.46 7.21
CA ALA A 66 0.01 11.18 8.54
C ALA A 66 1.40 10.55 8.43
N ALA A 67 2.18 10.66 9.50
CA ALA A 67 3.50 10.05 9.55
C ALA A 67 3.65 9.26 10.85
N ALA A 68 4.33 8.13 10.80
CA ALA A 68 4.56 7.27 11.95
C ALA A 68 6.03 6.84 12.01
N SER A 69 6.63 6.95 13.18
CA SER A 69 7.99 6.45 13.45
C SER A 69 7.94 5.14 14.21
N ARG A 70 8.92 4.29 13.97
CA ARG A 70 9.13 3.03 14.72
C ARG A 70 9.36 3.24 16.21
N SER A 71 9.84 4.42 16.61
CA SER A 71 10.10 4.77 18.02
C SER A 71 8.86 5.16 18.82
N GLN A 72 7.72 5.32 18.13
CA GLN A 72 6.47 5.73 18.77
C GLN A 72 5.69 4.54 19.32
N SER A 73 4.92 4.82 20.38
CA SER A 73 3.98 3.86 20.96
C SER A 73 2.72 3.70 20.07
N ILE A 74 2.00 2.62 20.29
CA ILE A 74 0.70 2.35 19.62
C ILE A 74 -0.29 3.49 19.86
N ASP A 75 -0.35 4.04 21.09
CA ASP A 75 -1.27 5.12 21.41
C ASP A 75 -0.89 6.43 20.68
N GLU A 76 0.39 6.68 20.44
CA GLU A 76 0.85 7.81 19.62
C GLU A 76 0.46 7.62 18.15
N TRP A 77 0.68 6.44 17.59
CA TRP A 77 0.24 6.12 16.24
C TRP A 77 -1.27 6.32 16.06
N GLN A 78 -2.07 5.79 17.00
CA GLN A 78 -3.52 5.92 16.95
C GLN A 78 -3.97 7.37 17.01
N ARG A 79 -3.38 8.19 17.88
CA ARG A 79 -3.68 9.62 17.97
C ARG A 79 -3.32 10.38 16.69
N GLN A 80 -2.18 10.07 16.08
CA GLN A 80 -1.75 10.73 14.85
C GLN A 80 -2.68 10.39 13.67
N ILE A 81 -3.03 9.11 13.50
CA ILE A 81 -3.96 8.71 12.47
C ILE A 81 -5.35 9.32 12.73
N GLN A 82 -5.81 9.31 13.97
CA GLN A 82 -7.09 9.91 14.35
C GLN A 82 -7.14 11.40 14.01
N ALA A 83 -6.09 12.15 14.33
CA ALA A 83 -6.02 13.58 14.01
C ALA A 83 -6.10 13.86 12.49
N ALA A 84 -5.45 13.02 11.67
CA ALA A 84 -5.56 13.11 10.22
C ALA A 84 -6.96 12.70 9.72
N TRP A 85 -7.53 11.65 10.30
CA TRP A 85 -8.86 11.14 9.97
C TRP A 85 -9.98 12.16 10.22
N GLU A 86 -9.92 12.88 11.32
CA GLU A 86 -10.89 13.93 11.70
C GLU A 86 -10.94 15.10 10.69
N GLN A 87 -9.87 15.30 9.93
CA GLN A 87 -9.82 16.30 8.86
C GLN A 87 -10.43 15.81 7.53
N ILE A 88 -10.83 14.55 7.47
CA ILE A 88 -11.43 13.95 6.27
C ILE A 88 -12.95 14.01 6.39
N HIS A 89 -13.59 14.80 5.52
CA HIS A 89 -15.04 14.96 5.48
C HIS A 89 -15.71 14.06 4.43
N SER A 90 -14.97 13.57 3.48
CA SER A 90 -15.41 12.66 2.42
C SER A 90 -15.97 11.35 2.98
N GLN A 91 -16.97 10.78 2.33
CA GLN A 91 -17.51 9.46 2.67
C GLN A 91 -16.73 8.32 2.03
N ASN A 92 -15.80 8.63 1.14
CA ASN A 92 -14.98 7.67 0.43
C ASN A 92 -13.50 7.95 0.69
N VAL A 93 -12.80 7.01 1.31
CA VAL A 93 -11.38 7.14 1.68
C VAL A 93 -10.59 5.97 1.11
N ALA A 94 -9.60 6.28 0.30
CA ALA A 94 -8.56 5.34 -0.07
C ALA A 94 -7.36 5.52 0.85
N VAL A 95 -6.76 4.43 1.29
CA VAL A 95 -5.63 4.47 2.23
C VAL A 95 -4.40 3.85 1.60
N VAL A 96 -3.28 4.55 1.71
CA VAL A 96 -1.97 4.02 1.31
C VAL A 96 -1.00 4.23 2.46
N ALA A 97 -0.50 3.14 3.01
CA ALA A 97 0.44 3.15 4.12
C ALA A 97 1.76 2.49 3.72
N HIS A 98 2.88 3.02 4.20
CA HIS A 98 4.22 2.49 3.92
C HIS A 98 5.04 2.33 5.21
N GLY A 99 5.81 1.24 5.28
CA GLY A 99 6.75 0.99 6.38
C GLY A 99 6.07 0.99 7.76
N ALA A 100 6.56 1.79 8.71
CA ALA A 100 5.96 1.96 10.04
C ALA A 100 4.54 2.55 9.96
N GLY A 101 4.22 3.29 8.89
CA GLY A 101 2.85 3.78 8.63
C GLY A 101 1.83 2.66 8.50
N VAL A 102 2.24 1.46 8.06
CA VAL A 102 1.36 0.28 8.00
C VAL A 102 0.94 -0.14 9.41
N SER A 103 1.90 -0.23 10.34
CA SER A 103 1.61 -0.59 11.73
C SER A 103 0.70 0.44 12.40
N ALA A 104 0.97 1.72 12.17
CA ALA A 104 0.15 2.81 12.70
C ALA A 104 -1.28 2.78 12.17
N TRP A 105 -1.46 2.57 10.86
CA TRP A 105 -2.78 2.42 10.25
C TRP A 105 -3.55 1.23 10.83
N LEU A 106 -2.92 0.07 10.93
CA LEU A 106 -3.55 -1.14 11.47
C LEU A 106 -3.90 -0.99 12.95
N ALA A 107 -3.04 -0.32 13.75
CA ALA A 107 -3.31 -0.04 15.14
C ALA A 107 -4.53 0.88 15.33
N TRP A 108 -4.67 1.90 14.48
CA TRP A 108 -5.86 2.76 14.46
C TRP A 108 -7.09 1.99 14.00
N LEU A 109 -6.99 1.23 12.90
CA LEU A 109 -8.10 0.46 12.34
C LEU A 109 -8.69 -0.54 13.35
N TYR A 110 -7.86 -1.12 14.21
CA TYR A 110 -8.30 -2.02 15.26
C TYR A 110 -9.26 -1.38 16.26
N ARG A 111 -9.13 -0.06 16.51
CA ARG A 111 -9.99 0.70 17.42
C ARG A 111 -11.05 1.54 16.71
N ALA A 112 -10.94 1.70 15.39
CA ALA A 112 -11.87 2.49 14.62
C ALA A 112 -13.30 1.95 14.74
N ASP A 113 -14.25 2.86 14.91
CA ASP A 113 -15.67 2.52 14.92
C ASP A 113 -16.14 2.04 13.54
N ILE A 114 -17.29 1.38 13.51
CA ILE A 114 -17.86 0.80 12.28
C ILE A 114 -18.20 1.85 11.22
N LEU A 115 -18.56 3.07 11.61
CA LEU A 115 -18.87 4.13 10.66
C LEU A 115 -17.62 4.64 9.97
N SER A 116 -16.53 4.81 10.72
CA SER A 116 -15.20 5.13 10.19
C SER A 116 -14.72 4.04 9.25
N GLN A 117 -14.83 2.77 9.64
CA GLN A 117 -14.42 1.65 8.79
C GLN A 117 -15.20 1.58 7.47
N ARG A 118 -16.50 1.89 7.47
CA ARG A 118 -17.35 1.89 6.26
C ARG A 118 -16.98 2.96 5.23
N ARG A 119 -16.30 4.02 5.64
CA ARG A 119 -15.79 5.05 4.71
C ARG A 119 -14.54 4.59 3.95
N VAL A 120 -13.84 3.56 4.43
CA VAL A 120 -12.63 3.04 3.77
C VAL A 120 -13.01 2.16 2.59
N ARG A 121 -12.59 2.54 1.38
CA ARG A 121 -12.94 1.86 0.12
C ARG A 121 -11.88 0.89 -0.34
N ASN A 122 -10.61 1.26 -0.22
CA ASN A 122 -9.50 0.38 -0.49
C ASN A 122 -8.28 0.71 0.39
N ILE A 123 -7.39 -0.25 0.52
CA ILE A 123 -6.18 -0.10 1.33
C ILE A 123 -5.00 -0.70 0.56
N ILE A 124 -3.90 0.05 0.46
CA ILE A 124 -2.60 -0.45 0.02
C ILE A 124 -1.65 -0.38 1.21
N LEU A 125 -1.14 -1.53 1.64
CA LEU A 125 -0.13 -1.69 2.67
C LEU A 125 1.19 -2.01 1.99
N ALA A 126 2.08 -1.03 1.85
CA ALA A 126 3.33 -1.15 1.11
C ALA A 126 4.51 -1.38 2.05
N ALA A 127 5.28 -2.43 1.81
CA ALA A 127 6.50 -2.78 2.50
C ALA A 127 6.41 -2.61 4.03
N PRO A 128 5.47 -3.29 4.73
CA PRO A 128 5.41 -3.23 6.18
C PRO A 128 6.71 -3.73 6.78
N LEU A 129 7.09 -3.17 7.92
CA LEU A 129 8.29 -3.58 8.63
C LEU A 129 7.95 -4.63 9.67
N GLN A 130 8.51 -5.82 9.55
CA GLN A 130 8.31 -6.87 10.57
C GLN A 130 8.72 -6.37 11.97
N THR A 131 9.78 -5.58 12.07
CA THR A 131 10.30 -5.01 13.32
C THR A 131 9.49 -3.84 13.89
N ALA A 132 8.53 -3.30 13.12
CA ALA A 132 7.63 -2.24 13.58
C ALA A 132 6.32 -2.78 14.17
N PHE A 133 6.32 -4.04 14.60
CA PHE A 133 5.20 -4.66 15.30
C PHE A 133 5.68 -5.05 16.70
N PRO A 134 5.42 -4.21 17.71
CA PRO A 134 5.84 -4.49 19.08
C PRO A 134 5.25 -5.79 19.62
N ASP A 135 6.03 -6.57 20.35
CA ASP A 135 5.63 -7.88 20.88
C ASP A 135 4.40 -7.78 21.79
N ASP A 136 4.29 -6.71 22.59
CA ASP A 136 3.16 -6.43 23.45
C ASP A 136 1.87 -6.10 22.69
N ALA A 137 1.99 -5.75 21.43
CA ALA A 137 0.88 -5.44 20.54
C ALA A 137 0.50 -6.60 19.60
N GLU A 138 1.14 -7.73 19.69
CA GLU A 138 0.89 -8.87 18.81
C GLU A 138 -0.61 -9.19 18.77
N HIS A 139 -1.30 -9.16 19.89
CA HIS A 139 -2.75 -9.37 19.95
C HIS A 139 -3.57 -8.38 19.12
N THR A 140 -3.14 -7.12 19.05
CA THR A 140 -3.79 -6.09 18.23
C THR A 140 -3.70 -6.46 16.77
N PHE A 141 -2.49 -6.72 16.29
CA PHE A 141 -2.23 -6.97 14.87
C PHE A 141 -2.75 -8.34 14.39
N GLN A 142 -2.81 -9.34 15.27
CA GLN A 142 -3.40 -10.65 14.99
C GLN A 142 -4.93 -10.60 14.83
N ARG A 143 -5.59 -9.58 15.40
CA ARG A 143 -7.05 -9.42 15.36
C ARG A 143 -7.57 -8.45 14.33
N VAL A 144 -6.71 -7.57 13.81
CA VAL A 144 -7.11 -6.62 12.76
C VAL A 144 -7.57 -7.38 11.52
N ARG A 145 -8.70 -6.93 10.98
CA ARG A 145 -9.22 -7.36 9.67
C ARG A 145 -9.55 -6.13 8.87
N CYS A 146 -8.97 -6.02 7.70
CA CYS A 146 -9.28 -4.92 6.80
C CYS A 146 -10.74 -5.04 6.32
N PRO A 147 -11.51 -3.95 6.37
CA PRO A 147 -12.95 -3.98 6.12
C PRO A 147 -13.31 -3.98 4.63
N CYS A 148 -12.33 -3.75 3.77
CA CYS A 148 -12.51 -3.58 2.33
C CYS A 148 -11.40 -4.27 1.56
N ARG A 149 -11.41 -4.12 0.23
CA ARG A 149 -10.35 -4.62 -0.64
C ARG A 149 -9.00 -4.05 -0.21
N THR A 150 -8.07 -4.94 0.08
CA THR A 150 -6.74 -4.58 0.61
C THR A 150 -5.65 -5.32 -0.15
N ALA A 151 -4.64 -4.60 -0.58
CA ALA A 151 -3.41 -5.13 -1.12
C ALA A 151 -2.27 -4.99 -0.11
N LEU A 152 -1.57 -6.09 0.17
CA LEU A 152 -0.29 -6.08 0.87
C LEU A 152 0.80 -6.20 -0.19
N VAL A 153 1.58 -5.14 -0.37
CA VAL A 153 2.58 -5.04 -1.44
C VAL A 153 3.97 -5.15 -0.86
N VAL A 154 4.74 -6.10 -1.37
CA VAL A 154 6.13 -6.31 -0.96
C VAL A 154 7.07 -6.12 -2.15
N GLY A 155 8.24 -5.55 -1.91
CA GLY A 155 9.30 -5.54 -2.91
C GLY A 155 10.03 -6.89 -2.93
N ARG A 156 10.68 -7.19 -4.05
CA ARG A 156 11.55 -8.37 -4.10
C ARG A 156 12.77 -8.17 -3.21
N ASP A 157 13.19 -9.22 -2.53
CA ASP A 157 14.39 -9.22 -1.68
C ASP A 157 14.35 -8.16 -0.55
N ASP A 158 13.16 -7.83 -0.05
CA ASP A 158 13.01 -6.95 1.11
C ASP A 158 13.29 -7.73 2.40
N SER A 159 14.45 -7.47 3.01
CA SER A 159 14.87 -8.13 4.25
C SER A 159 14.03 -7.72 5.47
N ASP A 160 13.42 -6.54 5.45
CA ASP A 160 12.58 -6.02 6.54
C ASP A 160 11.13 -6.49 6.44
N CYS A 161 10.74 -7.02 5.26
CA CYS A 161 9.44 -7.61 4.98
C CYS A 161 9.58 -8.95 4.25
N PRO A 162 10.06 -10.01 4.92
CA PRO A 162 10.22 -11.33 4.30
C PRO A 162 8.88 -11.84 3.74
N GLU A 163 8.92 -12.39 2.52
CA GLU A 163 7.70 -12.81 1.80
C GLU A 163 6.87 -13.82 2.60
N GLU A 164 7.52 -14.76 3.28
CA GLU A 164 6.84 -15.74 4.14
C GLU A 164 6.09 -15.08 5.30
N TRP A 165 6.71 -14.09 5.96
CA TRP A 165 6.06 -13.32 7.01
C TRP A 165 4.89 -12.51 6.43
N ALA A 166 5.12 -11.81 5.32
CA ALA A 166 4.08 -11.04 4.63
C ALA A 166 2.89 -11.90 4.22
N GLY A 167 3.14 -13.14 3.75
CA GLY A 167 2.10 -14.10 3.40
C GLY A 167 1.20 -14.47 4.59
N ARG A 168 1.80 -14.71 5.76
CA ARG A 168 1.04 -14.94 7.00
C ARG A 168 0.21 -13.72 7.39
N GLN A 169 0.80 -12.51 7.33
CA GLN A 169 0.08 -11.28 7.66
C GLN A 169 -1.05 -10.97 6.67
N ALA A 170 -0.86 -11.23 5.39
CA ALA A 170 -1.89 -11.07 4.38
C ALA A 170 -3.16 -11.88 4.72
N GLN A 171 -2.98 -13.13 5.15
CA GLN A 171 -4.10 -13.97 5.60
C GLN A 171 -4.79 -13.39 6.84
N VAL A 172 -4.00 -12.97 7.85
CA VAL A 172 -4.51 -12.37 9.08
C VAL A 172 -5.31 -11.11 8.77
N TRP A 173 -4.76 -10.20 7.97
CA TRP A 173 -5.37 -8.90 7.68
C TRP A 173 -6.43 -8.95 6.57
N ARG A 174 -6.69 -10.10 5.95
CA ARG A 174 -7.56 -10.28 4.79
C ARG A 174 -7.12 -9.43 3.61
N ALA A 175 -5.82 -9.41 3.36
CA ALA A 175 -5.21 -8.70 2.24
C ALA A 175 -4.78 -9.66 1.14
N THR A 176 -4.77 -9.19 -0.10
CA THR A 176 -4.13 -9.91 -1.22
C THR A 176 -2.65 -9.56 -1.23
N LEU A 177 -1.77 -10.58 -1.10
CA LEU A 177 -0.34 -10.38 -1.23
C LEU A 177 0.04 -10.17 -2.69
N LEU A 178 0.77 -9.10 -2.96
CA LEU A 178 1.27 -8.74 -4.29
C LEU A 178 2.77 -8.45 -4.22
N ALA A 179 3.53 -9.01 -5.14
CA ALA A 179 4.93 -8.66 -5.33
C ALA A 179 5.04 -7.47 -6.30
N ALA A 180 5.64 -6.38 -5.85
CA ALA A 180 5.98 -5.27 -6.72
C ALA A 180 7.09 -5.65 -7.71
N PRO A 181 7.13 -5.07 -8.92
CA PRO A 181 8.23 -5.29 -9.84
C PRO A 181 9.56 -4.74 -9.32
N GLN A 182 9.51 -3.77 -8.40
CA GLN A 182 10.68 -3.18 -7.76
C GLN A 182 11.21 -4.07 -6.64
N ALA A 183 12.52 -4.01 -6.39
CA ALA A 183 13.19 -4.70 -5.30
C ALA A 183 13.28 -3.83 -4.03
N GLY A 184 13.52 -4.48 -2.89
CA GLY A 184 13.76 -3.83 -1.60
C GLY A 184 12.51 -3.20 -0.99
N ARG A 185 12.72 -2.28 -0.06
CA ARG A 185 11.70 -1.69 0.81
C ARG A 185 10.71 -0.75 0.16
N LEU A 186 10.75 -0.57 -1.15
CA LEU A 186 9.90 0.39 -1.86
C LEU A 186 9.97 1.82 -1.27
N ASN A 187 11.10 2.20 -0.69
CA ASN A 187 11.30 3.46 0.03
C ASN A 187 12.04 4.53 -0.77
N GLY A 188 12.28 4.28 -2.07
CA GLY A 188 12.90 5.25 -2.98
C GLY A 188 11.88 6.14 -3.70
N PRO A 189 12.36 7.08 -4.53
CA PRO A 189 11.49 7.93 -5.34
C PRO A 189 10.67 7.15 -6.38
N LEU A 190 11.12 5.96 -6.82
CA LEU A 190 10.46 5.00 -7.71
C LEU A 190 9.74 5.68 -8.90
N GLN A 191 10.23 6.84 -9.35
CA GLN A 191 9.57 7.68 -10.39
C GLN A 191 8.09 7.97 -10.09
N GLY A 192 7.74 8.15 -8.78
CA GLY A 192 6.37 8.35 -8.32
C GLY A 192 5.56 7.05 -8.20
N TRP A 193 6.23 5.90 -8.24
CA TRP A 193 5.62 4.56 -8.10
C TRP A 193 4.37 4.36 -8.97
N GLN A 194 4.52 4.53 -10.27
CA GLN A 194 3.43 4.42 -11.26
C GLN A 194 2.68 3.08 -11.19
N TRP A 195 3.40 2.00 -10.87
CA TRP A 195 2.78 0.67 -10.69
C TRP A 195 1.79 0.68 -9.51
N GLY A 196 2.14 1.29 -8.39
CA GLY A 196 1.25 1.44 -7.25
C GLY A 196 0.03 2.33 -7.55
N MET A 197 0.23 3.40 -8.34
CA MET A 197 -0.89 4.23 -8.81
C MET A 197 -1.87 3.43 -9.67
N LYS A 198 -1.35 2.63 -10.59
CA LYS A 198 -2.18 1.74 -11.43
C LYS A 198 -2.93 0.74 -10.56
N LEU A 199 -2.25 0.11 -9.59
CA LEU A 199 -2.88 -0.80 -8.63
C LEU A 199 -4.04 -0.11 -7.88
N MET A 200 -3.82 1.09 -7.36
CA MET A 200 -4.87 1.84 -6.67
C MET A 200 -6.07 2.12 -7.59
N GLN A 201 -5.83 2.54 -8.83
CA GLN A 201 -6.90 2.75 -9.82
C GLN A 201 -7.68 1.46 -10.10
N GLU A 202 -6.99 0.34 -10.32
CA GLU A 202 -7.65 -0.95 -10.53
C GLU A 202 -8.48 -1.38 -9.31
N MET A 203 -7.98 -1.11 -8.09
CA MET A 203 -8.72 -1.43 -6.86
C MET A 203 -9.98 -0.56 -6.66
N LEU A 204 -9.98 0.67 -7.14
CA LEU A 204 -11.13 1.57 -7.07
C LEU A 204 -12.18 1.27 -8.14
N LEU A 205 -11.76 0.81 -9.33
CA LEU A 205 -12.62 0.62 -10.49
C LEU A 205 -13.14 -0.82 -10.65
N ALA A 206 -12.59 -1.78 -9.91
CA ALA A 206 -13.01 -3.17 -9.93
C ALA A 206 -13.92 -3.48 -8.74
#